data_1f6507bdab17439a97813b78771b4378
#
_entry.id   1f6507bdab17439a97813b78771b4378
#
_cell.length_a   1.000
_cell.length_b   1.000
_cell.length_c   1.000
_cell.angle_alpha   90.00
_cell.angle_beta   90.00
_cell.angle_gamma   90.00
#
_symmetry.space_group_name_H-M   'P 1'
#
loop_
_entity.id
_entity.type
_entity.pdbx_description
1 polymer ?
#
loop_
_entity_poly.entity_id
_entity_poly.type
_entity_poly.pdbx_seq_one_letter_code
_entity_poly.pdbx_strand_id
1 'polypeptide(L)'
;MNIIDAIINLANNPVVGVESHSQSNNRANQAGDALEEYVKDLFSGSFNLNETQRIARHAKVFSYLGNNSNPPDAMLRNGDAIEVKKIESKDSALALNSSHPKSKLSVDDSMLTKACKDAEKWEEKDIIYIVGVVDKKKNLKHLAMVYGIDYCADAECYLKIKNQIKEGIGNIGGIQFAETKELGRVNRIDPLNITYLSVRGMWGIENPWFVFNYIYQRNMEKSFNFMAIINEDKWNSFNNTDKLLAIQDSKLAISDIKIKNPNNPARLRNAKLITYHL
;
A
#
# COMPACT_ATOMS: atom_id res chain seq x y z
N MET A 1 -14.47 1.89 10.51
CA MET A 1 -13.99 0.74 9.69
C MET A 1 -12.47 0.68 9.82
N ASN A 2 -11.89 -0.50 9.85
CA ASN A 2 -10.46 -0.74 9.98
C ASN A 2 -10.06 -2.04 9.26
N ILE A 3 -8.80 -2.46 9.36
CA ILE A 3 -8.30 -3.69 8.72
C ILE A 3 -9.05 -4.95 9.16
N ILE A 4 -9.55 -5.02 10.40
CA ILE A 4 -10.33 -6.16 10.90
C ILE A 4 -11.64 -6.31 10.10
N ASP A 5 -12.35 -5.18 9.86
CA ASP A 5 -13.57 -5.19 9.03
C ASP A 5 -13.26 -5.68 7.60
N ALA A 6 -12.11 -5.24 7.03
CA ALA A 6 -11.70 -5.66 5.70
C ALA A 6 -11.39 -7.16 5.62
N ILE A 7 -10.76 -7.74 6.66
CA ILE A 7 -10.46 -9.17 6.72
C ILE A 7 -11.76 -9.99 6.89
N ILE A 8 -12.69 -9.54 7.72
CA ILE A 8 -14.01 -10.16 7.87
C ILE A 8 -14.76 -10.16 6.52
N ASN A 9 -14.74 -9.03 5.84
CA ASN A 9 -15.37 -8.89 4.52
C ASN A 9 -14.71 -9.78 3.47
N LEU A 10 -13.38 -9.94 3.51
CA LEU A 10 -12.66 -10.86 2.63
C LEU A 10 -13.07 -12.32 2.86
N ALA A 11 -13.15 -12.76 4.11
CA ALA A 11 -13.56 -14.12 4.43
C ALA A 11 -15.01 -14.40 3.96
N ASN A 12 -15.89 -13.41 4.07
CA ASN A 12 -17.29 -13.53 3.64
C ASN A 12 -17.49 -13.37 2.13
N ASN A 13 -16.61 -12.65 1.44
CA ASN A 13 -16.69 -12.33 0.02
C ASN A 13 -15.35 -12.56 -0.70
N PRO A 14 -14.81 -13.77 -0.70
CA PRO A 14 -13.53 -14.03 -1.34
C PRO A 14 -13.68 -13.93 -2.85
N VAL A 15 -12.91 -13.05 -3.47
CA VAL A 15 -12.93 -12.82 -4.92
C VAL A 15 -11.65 -13.33 -5.55
N VAL A 16 -11.76 -14.27 -6.45
CA VAL A 16 -10.64 -14.79 -7.25
C VAL A 16 -10.51 -14.01 -8.56
N GLY A 17 -11.61 -13.61 -9.20
CA GLY A 17 -11.60 -12.82 -10.45
C GLY A 17 -11.85 -11.34 -10.18
N VAL A 18 -10.87 -10.48 -10.39
CA VAL A 18 -10.99 -9.03 -10.12
C VAL A 18 -11.77 -8.28 -11.22
N GLU A 19 -11.93 -8.86 -12.41
CA GLU A 19 -12.66 -8.21 -13.51
C GLU A 19 -14.13 -7.92 -13.20
N SER A 20 -14.78 -8.76 -12.41
CA SER A 20 -16.18 -8.56 -12.04
C SER A 20 -16.41 -7.32 -11.18
N HIS A 21 -15.34 -6.70 -10.64
CA HIS A 21 -15.40 -5.50 -9.83
C HIS A 21 -15.16 -4.20 -10.61
N SER A 22 -14.66 -4.28 -11.85
CA SER A 22 -14.46 -3.10 -12.70
C SER A 22 -15.63 -2.89 -13.63
N GLN A 23 -16.73 -2.30 -13.18
CA GLN A 23 -17.84 -1.89 -14.05
C GLN A 23 -17.60 -0.54 -14.77
N SER A 24 -16.39 0.02 -14.72
CA SER A 24 -16.10 1.24 -15.46
C SER A 24 -15.71 0.95 -16.91
N ASN A 25 -16.41 1.59 -17.83
CA ASN A 25 -16.29 1.45 -19.31
C ASN A 25 -14.97 1.99 -19.90
N ASN A 26 -13.95 2.33 -19.10
CA ASN A 26 -12.67 2.87 -19.58
C ASN A 26 -11.52 1.87 -19.45
N ARG A 27 -11.09 1.35 -20.57
CA ARG A 27 -10.32 0.11 -20.79
C ARG A 27 -8.78 0.17 -20.64
N ALA A 28 -8.15 1.23 -20.15
CA ALA A 28 -6.70 1.35 -20.28
C ALA A 28 -5.88 0.85 -19.07
N ASN A 29 -6.41 0.86 -17.83
CA ASN A 29 -5.66 0.45 -16.62
C ASN A 29 -6.38 -0.60 -15.77
N GLN A 30 -7.17 -1.42 -16.36
CA GLN A 30 -8.24 -2.21 -15.73
C GLN A 30 -7.87 -3.15 -14.58
N ALA A 31 -6.65 -3.66 -14.49
CA ALA A 31 -6.35 -4.65 -13.46
C ALA A 31 -5.82 -4.02 -12.16
N GLY A 32 -5.16 -2.85 -12.23
CA GLY A 32 -4.77 -2.06 -11.05
C GLY A 32 -5.99 -1.43 -10.41
N ASP A 33 -6.80 -0.75 -11.22
CA ASP A 33 -8.04 -0.10 -10.80
C ASP A 33 -9.04 -1.10 -10.20
N ALA A 34 -9.14 -2.31 -10.77
CA ALA A 34 -10.00 -3.36 -10.24
C ALA A 34 -9.56 -3.88 -8.87
N LEU A 35 -8.25 -3.98 -8.61
CA LEU A 35 -7.74 -4.34 -7.30
C LEU A 35 -8.01 -3.25 -6.27
N GLU A 36 -7.81 -1.98 -6.62
CA GLU A 36 -8.12 -0.85 -5.75
C GLU A 36 -9.61 -0.79 -5.40
N GLU A 37 -10.49 -0.99 -6.39
CA GLU A 37 -11.93 -1.03 -6.17
C GLU A 37 -12.35 -2.19 -5.25
N TYR A 38 -11.77 -3.39 -5.46
CA TYR A 38 -11.97 -4.51 -4.56
C TYR A 38 -11.52 -4.20 -3.13
N VAL A 39 -10.35 -3.57 -2.97
CA VAL A 39 -9.86 -3.14 -1.65
C VAL A 39 -10.80 -2.13 -1.00
N LYS A 40 -11.32 -1.15 -1.76
CA LYS A 40 -12.31 -0.19 -1.24
C LYS A 40 -13.57 -0.92 -0.76
N ASP A 41 -14.04 -1.93 -1.49
CA ASP A 41 -15.19 -2.73 -1.09
C ASP A 41 -14.89 -3.59 0.16
N LEU A 42 -13.67 -4.12 0.30
CA LEU A 42 -13.25 -4.82 1.52
C LEU A 42 -13.38 -3.92 2.76
N PHE A 43 -12.88 -2.69 2.70
CA PHE A 43 -12.96 -1.77 3.85
C PHE A 43 -14.34 -1.20 4.07
N SER A 44 -15.13 -1.02 3.05
CA SER A 44 -16.47 -0.41 3.15
C SER A 44 -17.59 -1.43 3.35
N GLY A 45 -17.39 -2.70 3.01
CA GLY A 45 -18.42 -3.73 3.01
C GLY A 45 -19.50 -3.47 1.97
N SER A 46 -19.14 -3.03 0.74
CA SER A 46 -20.06 -2.58 -0.29
C SER A 46 -20.33 -3.57 -1.43
N PHE A 47 -19.97 -4.86 -1.25
CA PHE A 47 -20.05 -5.89 -2.29
C PHE A 47 -21.43 -6.10 -2.95
N ASN A 48 -22.51 -5.97 -2.18
CA ASN A 48 -23.86 -6.23 -2.64
C ASN A 48 -24.69 -4.94 -2.87
N LEU A 49 -24.02 -3.80 -2.97
CA LEU A 49 -24.67 -2.50 -3.18
C LEU A 49 -24.69 -2.15 -4.66
N ASN A 50 -25.76 -1.46 -5.09
CA ASN A 50 -25.75 -0.82 -6.39
C ASN A 50 -24.78 0.38 -6.40
N GLU A 51 -24.45 0.90 -7.57
CA GLU A 51 -23.42 1.94 -7.74
C GLU A 51 -23.69 3.19 -6.88
N THR A 52 -24.92 3.68 -6.83
CA THR A 52 -25.30 4.85 -6.02
C THR A 52 -25.09 4.58 -4.53
N GLN A 53 -25.51 3.41 -4.07
CA GLN A 53 -25.34 2.99 -2.68
C GLN A 53 -23.87 2.79 -2.33
N ARG A 54 -23.08 2.23 -3.25
CA ARG A 54 -21.64 2.01 -3.13
C ARG A 54 -20.89 3.34 -2.97
N ILE A 55 -21.16 4.32 -3.85
CA ILE A 55 -20.59 5.67 -3.76
C ILE A 55 -20.94 6.31 -2.42
N ALA A 56 -22.22 6.25 -2.00
CA ALA A 56 -22.66 6.78 -0.72
C ALA A 56 -21.99 6.08 0.47
N ARG A 57 -21.72 4.78 0.37
CA ARG A 57 -21.01 4.00 1.39
C ARG A 57 -19.54 4.38 1.44
N HIS A 58 -18.87 4.50 0.29
CA HIS A 58 -17.47 4.96 0.21
C HIS A 58 -17.31 6.36 0.83
N ALA A 59 -18.19 7.30 0.53
CA ALA A 59 -18.16 8.66 1.10
C ALA A 59 -18.29 8.69 2.63
N LYS A 60 -18.94 7.68 3.23
CA LYS A 60 -19.04 7.54 4.70
C LYS A 60 -17.78 6.93 5.32
N VAL A 61 -17.13 6.00 4.62
CA VAL A 61 -16.00 5.22 5.14
C VAL A 61 -14.67 5.92 4.88
N PHE A 62 -14.50 6.51 3.71
CA PHE A 62 -13.26 7.16 3.32
C PHE A 62 -13.37 8.68 3.50
N SER A 63 -12.32 9.29 4.02
CA SER A 63 -12.14 10.74 4.00
C SER A 63 -11.50 11.21 2.70
N TYR A 64 -10.67 10.36 2.08
CA TYR A 64 -10.00 10.61 0.81
C TYR A 64 -10.00 9.35 -0.05
N LEU A 65 -10.33 9.53 -1.32
CA LEU A 65 -10.15 8.54 -2.38
C LEU A 65 -9.09 9.10 -3.34
N GLY A 66 -8.00 8.39 -3.49
CA GLY A 66 -6.79 8.81 -4.16
C GLY A 66 -6.92 9.16 -5.64
N ASN A 67 -5.78 9.37 -6.26
CA ASN A 67 -5.62 9.52 -7.70
C ASN A 67 -4.41 8.69 -8.17
N ASN A 68 -4.30 8.48 -9.48
CA ASN A 68 -3.27 7.63 -10.08
C ASN A 68 -1.83 8.17 -9.97
N SER A 69 -1.61 9.36 -9.38
CA SER A 69 -0.33 10.04 -9.42
C SER A 69 0.30 10.32 -8.06
N ASN A 70 -0.49 10.31 -6.99
CA ASN A 70 -0.06 10.70 -5.66
C ASN A 70 -0.57 9.73 -4.59
N PRO A 71 0.28 9.36 -3.62
CA PRO A 71 -0.15 8.58 -2.47
C PRO A 71 -1.06 9.40 -1.53
N PRO A 72 -1.84 8.76 -0.68
CA PRO A 72 -2.21 7.36 -0.69
C PRO A 72 -3.37 7.09 -1.66
N ASP A 73 -3.64 5.81 -1.96
CA ASP A 73 -4.77 5.42 -2.80
C ASP A 73 -6.12 5.63 -2.10
N ALA A 74 -6.15 5.60 -0.76
CA ALA A 74 -7.32 5.99 0.04
C ALA A 74 -6.93 6.33 1.49
N MET A 75 -7.82 7.06 2.20
CA MET A 75 -7.74 7.23 3.65
C MET A 75 -9.08 6.87 4.30
N LEU A 76 -9.04 6.02 5.31
CA LEU A 76 -10.20 5.77 6.15
C LEU A 76 -10.48 7.00 7.03
N ARG A 77 -11.74 7.35 7.16
CA ARG A 77 -12.16 8.47 8.01
C ARG A 77 -11.80 8.22 9.47
N ASN A 78 -10.99 9.10 10.04
CA ASN A 78 -10.40 8.97 11.38
C ASN A 78 -9.61 7.64 11.57
N GLY A 79 -9.07 7.09 10.51
CA GLY A 79 -8.35 5.81 10.51
C GLY A 79 -7.10 5.81 9.64
N ASP A 80 -6.71 4.64 9.19
CA ASP A 80 -5.46 4.39 8.48
C ASP A 80 -5.50 4.89 7.03
N ALA A 81 -4.34 5.20 6.47
CA ALA A 81 -4.14 5.37 5.04
C ALA A 81 -3.94 4.00 4.38
N ILE A 82 -4.27 3.89 3.11
CA ILE A 82 -4.20 2.66 2.32
C ILE A 82 -3.39 2.93 1.05
N GLU A 83 -2.41 2.07 0.80
CA GLU A 83 -1.60 2.06 -0.42
C GLU A 83 -1.71 0.69 -1.08
N VAL A 84 -2.27 0.62 -2.28
CA VAL A 84 -2.50 -0.61 -3.03
C VAL A 84 -1.43 -0.79 -4.09
N LYS A 85 -0.83 -1.97 -4.14
CA LYS A 85 0.17 -2.31 -5.16
C LYS A 85 -0.20 -3.62 -5.84
N LYS A 86 -0.30 -3.56 -7.17
CA LYS A 86 -0.46 -4.75 -8.00
C LYS A 86 0.89 -5.21 -8.52
N ILE A 87 1.15 -6.51 -8.43
CA ILE A 87 2.24 -7.19 -9.13
C ILE A 87 1.68 -8.36 -9.96
N GLU A 88 2.37 -8.70 -11.04
CA GLU A 88 1.95 -9.80 -11.93
C GLU A 88 2.66 -11.10 -11.60
N SER A 89 3.90 -11.02 -11.14
CA SER A 89 4.68 -12.16 -10.67
C SER A 89 4.69 -12.21 -9.15
N LYS A 90 4.52 -13.40 -8.61
CA LYS A 90 4.53 -13.66 -7.16
C LYS A 90 5.85 -13.26 -6.46
N ASP A 91 6.93 -13.15 -7.20
CA ASP A 91 8.27 -12.89 -6.68
C ASP A 91 8.80 -11.48 -7.03
N SER A 92 7.99 -10.66 -7.73
CA SER A 92 8.39 -9.29 -8.08
C SER A 92 8.42 -8.38 -6.85
N ALA A 93 9.43 -7.51 -6.79
CA ALA A 93 9.44 -6.37 -5.89
C ALA A 93 8.38 -5.33 -6.30
N LEU A 94 8.04 -4.43 -5.38
CA LEU A 94 7.10 -3.34 -5.62
C LEU A 94 7.84 -2.12 -6.14
N ALA A 95 7.35 -1.51 -7.20
CA ALA A 95 7.79 -0.19 -7.66
C ALA A 95 7.03 0.89 -6.90
N LEU A 96 7.76 1.77 -6.23
CA LEU A 96 7.22 2.91 -5.48
C LEU A 96 7.46 4.25 -6.18
N ASN A 97 8.00 4.19 -7.41
CA ASN A 97 8.33 5.37 -8.20
C ASN A 97 9.24 6.35 -7.41
N SER A 98 8.90 7.63 -7.41
CA SER A 98 9.72 8.67 -6.76
C SER A 98 9.52 8.80 -5.25
N SER A 99 8.57 8.07 -4.67
CA SER A 99 8.28 8.10 -3.24
C SER A 99 8.98 6.95 -2.52
N HIS A 100 9.81 7.26 -1.52
CA HIS A 100 10.39 6.21 -0.67
C HIS A 100 9.30 5.46 0.12
N PRO A 101 9.57 4.22 0.59
CA PRO A 101 8.64 3.49 1.44
C PRO A 101 8.28 4.31 2.68
N LYS A 102 7.04 4.19 3.15
CA LYS A 102 6.54 4.97 4.27
C LYS A 102 6.16 4.06 5.43
N SER A 103 6.80 4.25 6.59
CA SER A 103 6.37 3.60 7.83
C SER A 103 5.03 4.17 8.30
N LYS A 104 4.86 5.47 8.14
CA LYS A 104 3.63 6.23 8.40
C LYS A 104 3.45 7.33 7.35
N LEU A 105 2.26 7.87 7.24
CA LEU A 105 1.94 8.99 6.36
C LEU A 105 1.83 10.27 7.20
N SER A 106 2.61 11.31 6.86
CA SER A 106 2.55 12.63 7.48
C SER A 106 1.85 13.63 6.57
N VAL A 107 1.05 14.52 7.12
CA VAL A 107 0.39 15.62 6.39
C VAL A 107 1.42 16.56 5.74
N ASP A 108 2.64 16.63 6.29
CA ASP A 108 3.72 17.47 5.74
C ASP A 108 4.41 16.83 4.54
N ASP A 109 4.09 15.60 4.17
CA ASP A 109 4.69 14.97 3.01
C ASP A 109 4.43 15.78 1.73
N SER A 110 5.52 16.11 1.05
CA SER A 110 5.47 16.92 -0.17
C SER A 110 4.85 16.20 -1.37
N MET A 111 4.68 14.89 -1.29
CA MET A 111 4.05 14.06 -2.34
C MET A 111 2.53 14.05 -2.24
N LEU A 112 1.96 14.51 -1.13
CA LEU A 112 0.51 14.55 -0.95
C LEU A 112 -0.13 15.73 -1.70
N THR A 113 -1.30 15.48 -2.25
CA THR A 113 -2.14 16.54 -2.83
C THR A 113 -2.75 17.41 -1.73
N LYS A 114 -3.12 18.65 -2.08
CA LYS A 114 -3.87 19.51 -1.16
C LYS A 114 -5.18 18.86 -0.74
N ALA A 115 -5.91 18.21 -1.65
CA ALA A 115 -7.14 17.50 -1.36
C ALA A 115 -6.95 16.38 -0.30
N CYS A 116 -5.82 15.67 -0.34
CA CYS A 116 -5.48 14.67 0.68
C CYS A 116 -5.23 15.32 2.05
N LYS A 117 -4.45 16.40 2.08
CA LYS A 117 -4.12 17.13 3.32
C LYS A 117 -5.36 17.73 3.99
N ASP A 118 -6.30 18.24 3.20
CA ASP A 118 -7.50 18.92 3.65
C ASP A 118 -8.72 17.99 3.85
N ALA A 119 -8.57 16.68 3.58
CA ALA A 119 -9.68 15.73 3.59
C ALA A 119 -10.35 15.55 4.98
N GLU A 120 -9.56 15.69 6.02
CA GLU A 120 -9.97 15.71 7.43
C GLU A 120 -8.87 16.38 8.27
N LYS A 121 -9.11 16.61 9.56
CA LYS A 121 -8.07 17.10 10.47
C LYS A 121 -7.17 15.95 10.92
N TRP A 122 -5.92 15.95 10.51
CA TRP A 122 -4.93 14.91 10.86
C TRP A 122 -3.50 15.46 10.75
N GLU A 123 -2.57 14.80 11.44
CA GLU A 123 -1.13 15.09 11.39
C GLU A 123 -0.35 13.89 10.87
N GLU A 124 -0.65 12.72 11.40
CA GLU A 124 -0.03 11.45 11.03
C GLU A 124 -1.07 10.35 10.95
N LYS A 125 -0.89 9.40 10.00
CA LYS A 125 -1.70 8.20 9.88
C LYS A 125 -0.81 6.97 9.74
N ASP A 126 -1.22 5.86 10.34
CA ASP A 126 -0.67 4.57 9.96
C ASP A 126 -1.05 4.28 8.50
N ILE A 127 -0.15 3.64 7.78
CA ILE A 127 -0.38 3.25 6.39
C ILE A 127 -0.41 1.73 6.26
N ILE A 128 -1.39 1.21 5.55
CA ILE A 128 -1.51 -0.21 5.22
C ILE A 128 -1.09 -0.40 3.76
N TYR A 129 -0.03 -1.16 3.53
CA TYR A 129 0.31 -1.65 2.20
C TYR A 129 -0.53 -2.88 1.88
N ILE A 130 -1.29 -2.81 0.82
CA ILE A 130 -2.11 -3.90 0.31
C ILE A 130 -1.55 -4.32 -1.03
N VAL A 131 -0.98 -5.53 -1.06
CA VAL A 131 -0.28 -6.03 -2.23
C VAL A 131 -1.04 -7.20 -2.82
N GLY A 132 -1.47 -7.07 -4.07
CA GLY A 132 -2.15 -8.12 -4.81
C GLY A 132 -1.29 -8.69 -5.94
N VAL A 133 -1.19 -10.02 -6.00
CA VAL A 133 -0.65 -10.72 -7.17
C VAL A 133 -1.81 -11.06 -8.08
N VAL A 134 -1.90 -10.39 -9.22
CA VAL A 134 -2.96 -10.58 -10.22
C VAL A 134 -2.32 -11.16 -11.48
N ASP A 135 -2.73 -12.36 -11.85
CA ASP A 135 -2.21 -13.06 -13.02
C ASP A 135 -2.68 -12.42 -14.36
N LYS A 136 -2.14 -12.87 -15.47
CA LYS A 136 -2.49 -12.38 -16.81
C LYS A 136 -3.95 -12.62 -17.18
N LYS A 137 -4.63 -13.54 -16.48
CA LYS A 137 -6.06 -13.83 -16.63
C LYS A 137 -6.91 -13.00 -15.67
N LYS A 138 -6.28 -12.02 -15.01
CA LYS A 138 -6.90 -11.12 -14.03
C LYS A 138 -7.50 -11.84 -12.81
N ASN A 139 -6.95 -12.98 -12.43
CA ASN A 139 -7.26 -13.63 -11.17
C ASN A 139 -6.33 -13.12 -10.06
N LEU A 140 -6.91 -12.77 -8.95
CA LEU A 140 -6.19 -12.45 -7.72
C LEU A 140 -5.71 -13.75 -7.07
N LYS A 141 -4.41 -14.02 -7.13
CA LYS A 141 -3.79 -15.24 -6.60
C LYS A 141 -3.33 -15.08 -5.16
N HIS A 142 -2.83 -13.92 -4.83
CA HIS A 142 -2.35 -13.63 -3.49
C HIS A 142 -2.72 -12.20 -3.10
N LEU A 143 -3.07 -12.00 -1.84
CA LEU A 143 -3.31 -10.69 -1.26
C LEU A 143 -2.58 -10.60 0.09
N ALA A 144 -1.81 -9.54 0.30
CA ALA A 144 -1.19 -9.26 1.58
C ALA A 144 -1.64 -7.90 2.11
N MET A 145 -1.83 -7.78 3.42
CA MET A 145 -2.07 -6.53 4.13
C MET A 145 -1.05 -6.39 5.25
N VAL A 146 -0.19 -5.38 5.19
CA VAL A 146 0.85 -5.16 6.20
C VAL A 146 0.95 -3.68 6.55
N TYR A 147 1.16 -3.36 7.81
CA TYR A 147 1.37 -1.97 8.23
C TYR A 147 2.76 -1.49 7.83
N GLY A 148 2.84 -0.23 7.40
CA GLY A 148 4.10 0.40 7.05
C GLY A 148 5.11 0.37 8.18
N ILE A 149 4.68 0.58 9.42
CA ILE A 149 5.54 0.54 10.62
C ILE A 149 6.20 -0.84 10.87
N ASP A 150 5.62 -1.91 10.32
CA ASP A 150 6.12 -3.28 10.44
C ASP A 150 6.87 -3.76 9.18
N TYR A 151 6.79 -2.97 8.10
CA TYR A 151 7.30 -3.31 6.78
C TYR A 151 8.42 -2.39 6.30
N CYS A 152 8.37 -1.11 6.65
CA CYS A 152 9.28 -0.06 6.20
C CYS A 152 10.09 0.51 7.36
N ALA A 153 11.34 0.89 7.10
CA ALA A 153 12.12 1.69 8.05
C ALA A 153 11.56 3.12 8.13
N ASP A 154 12.04 3.88 9.11
CA ASP A 154 11.68 5.29 9.26
C ASP A 154 12.22 6.13 8.10
N ALA A 155 11.55 7.23 7.80
CA ALA A 155 11.85 8.11 6.67
C ALA A 155 13.31 8.59 6.64
N GLU A 156 13.92 8.78 7.81
CA GLU A 156 15.31 9.24 7.95
C GLU A 156 16.29 8.31 7.22
N CYS A 157 16.06 6.98 7.29
CA CYS A 157 16.88 5.98 6.62
C CYS A 157 16.95 6.23 5.11
N TYR A 158 15.82 6.51 4.49
CA TYR A 158 15.71 6.73 3.05
C TYR A 158 16.16 8.14 2.64
N LEU A 159 15.79 9.15 3.41
CA LEU A 159 16.11 10.54 3.13
C LEU A 159 17.60 10.80 3.20
N LYS A 160 18.32 10.17 4.13
CA LYS A 160 19.78 10.24 4.21
C LYS A 160 20.43 9.86 2.89
N ILE A 161 20.06 8.72 2.32
CA ILE A 161 20.62 8.24 1.04
C ILE A 161 20.20 9.14 -0.12
N LYS A 162 18.92 9.53 -0.17
CA LYS A 162 18.42 10.46 -1.20
C LYS A 162 19.19 11.77 -1.21
N ASN A 163 19.42 12.36 -0.04
CA ASN A 163 20.11 13.64 0.10
C ASN A 163 21.59 13.52 -0.27
N GLN A 164 22.28 12.44 0.12
CA GLN A 164 23.67 12.19 -0.27
C GLN A 164 23.82 12.04 -1.80
N ILE A 165 22.90 11.32 -2.45
CA ILE A 165 22.91 11.18 -3.92
C ILE A 165 22.64 12.54 -4.57
N LYS A 166 21.65 13.29 -4.08
CA LYS A 166 21.31 14.62 -4.59
C LYS A 166 22.49 15.59 -4.48
N GLU A 167 23.17 15.60 -3.36
CA GLU A 167 24.39 16.39 -3.12
C GLU A 167 25.51 15.97 -4.07
N GLY A 168 25.78 14.66 -4.20
CA GLY A 168 26.79 14.16 -5.13
C GLY A 168 26.52 14.55 -6.59
N ILE A 169 25.26 14.47 -7.04
CA ILE A 169 24.88 14.92 -8.37
C ILE A 169 25.09 16.44 -8.51
N GLY A 170 24.67 17.22 -7.52
CA GLY A 170 24.82 18.68 -7.54
C GLY A 170 26.26 19.19 -7.61
N ASN A 171 27.21 18.38 -7.17
CA ASN A 171 28.65 18.68 -7.17
C ASN A 171 29.36 18.27 -8.48
N ILE A 172 28.67 17.79 -9.50
CA ILE A 172 29.28 17.46 -10.79
C ILE A 172 29.78 18.74 -11.46
N GLY A 173 31.10 18.83 -11.68
CA GLY A 173 31.74 20.00 -12.27
C GLY A 173 31.28 20.27 -13.72
N GLY A 174 31.20 21.53 -14.10
CA GLY A 174 30.87 21.95 -15.46
C GLY A 174 29.37 21.89 -15.79
N ILE A 175 28.49 21.54 -14.84
CA ILE A 175 27.04 21.49 -15.02
C ILE A 175 26.36 22.42 -14.01
N GLN A 176 25.45 23.24 -14.48
CA GLN A 176 24.62 24.08 -13.61
C GLN A 176 23.27 23.39 -13.37
N PHE A 177 23.06 22.92 -12.15
CA PHE A 177 21.80 22.31 -11.73
C PHE A 177 20.78 23.37 -11.33
N ALA A 178 19.55 23.20 -11.79
CA ALA A 178 18.40 24.00 -11.36
C ALA A 178 17.81 23.45 -10.06
N GLU A 179 17.15 24.30 -9.29
CA GLU A 179 16.37 23.89 -8.14
C GLU A 179 15.28 22.88 -8.54
N THR A 180 15.18 21.76 -7.82
CA THR A 180 14.25 20.68 -8.14
C THR A 180 13.90 19.83 -6.92
N LYS A 181 12.68 19.27 -6.92
CA LYS A 181 12.27 18.20 -5.98
C LYS A 181 12.83 16.83 -6.36
N GLU A 182 13.35 16.67 -7.58
CA GLU A 182 13.99 15.46 -8.09
C GLU A 182 15.44 15.36 -7.57
N LEU A 183 16.20 14.36 -7.99
CA LEU A 183 17.62 14.21 -7.63
C LEU A 183 18.47 15.28 -8.30
N GLY A 184 18.14 15.64 -9.53
CA GLY A 184 18.83 16.71 -10.26
C GLY A 184 18.02 17.18 -11.47
N ARG A 185 18.25 18.42 -11.89
CA ARG A 185 17.69 18.97 -13.13
C ARG A 185 18.68 19.91 -13.78
N VAL A 186 18.91 19.71 -15.06
CA VAL A 186 19.72 20.60 -15.91
C VAL A 186 18.80 21.17 -16.99
N ASN A 187 18.73 22.48 -17.08
CA ASN A 187 17.93 23.16 -18.09
C ASN A 187 18.85 23.68 -19.21
N ARG A 188 18.29 23.99 -20.36
CA ARG A 188 18.96 24.67 -21.46
C ARG A 188 20.24 23.96 -21.92
N ILE A 189 20.12 22.67 -22.22
CA ILE A 189 21.27 21.82 -22.58
C ILE A 189 21.74 22.09 -24.00
N ASP A 190 20.81 22.40 -24.92
CA ASP A 190 21.08 22.65 -26.33
C ASP A 190 21.17 24.13 -26.65
N PRO A 191 21.76 24.51 -27.79
CA PRO A 191 21.89 25.95 -28.20
C PRO A 191 20.57 26.70 -28.35
N LEU A 192 19.45 26.00 -28.57
CA LEU A 192 18.11 26.60 -28.64
C LEU A 192 17.48 26.77 -27.25
N ASN A 193 18.10 26.27 -26.18
CA ASN A 193 17.62 26.33 -24.81
C ASN A 193 16.22 25.65 -24.59
N ILE A 194 15.91 24.65 -25.39
CA ILE A 194 14.59 23.96 -25.36
C ILE A 194 14.64 22.59 -24.68
N THR A 195 15.85 22.05 -24.44
CA THR A 195 16.01 20.73 -23.83
C THR A 195 16.38 20.83 -22.35
N TYR A 196 15.91 19.88 -21.57
CA TYR A 196 16.30 19.70 -20.17
C TYR A 196 16.48 18.22 -19.84
N LEU A 197 17.30 17.93 -18.83
CA LEU A 197 17.48 16.61 -18.26
C LEU A 197 16.95 16.60 -16.82
N SER A 198 16.05 15.69 -16.50
CA SER A 198 15.64 15.39 -15.12
C SER A 198 16.25 14.09 -14.67
N VAL A 199 16.94 14.08 -13.54
CA VAL A 199 17.46 12.88 -12.88
C VAL A 199 16.48 12.48 -11.81
N ARG A 200 15.84 11.31 -11.99
CA ARG A 200 14.80 10.79 -11.09
C ARG A 200 15.27 9.52 -10.41
N GLY A 201 15.02 9.44 -9.10
CA GLY A 201 15.18 8.19 -8.38
C GLY A 201 13.90 7.37 -8.46
N MET A 202 14.04 6.06 -8.60
CA MET A 202 12.95 5.12 -8.47
C MET A 202 13.21 4.24 -7.24
N TRP A 203 12.28 4.24 -6.31
CA TRP A 203 12.32 3.38 -5.14
C TRP A 203 11.66 2.04 -5.45
N GLY A 204 12.22 0.98 -4.91
CA GLY A 204 11.62 -0.34 -4.88
C GLY A 204 11.66 -0.88 -3.47
N ILE A 205 10.74 -1.79 -3.16
CA ILE A 205 10.73 -2.54 -1.91
C ILE A 205 10.34 -3.99 -2.21
N GLU A 206 10.99 -4.95 -1.54
CA GLU A 206 10.64 -6.35 -1.67
C GLU A 206 9.18 -6.58 -1.25
N ASN A 207 8.49 -7.47 -1.93
CA ASN A 207 7.08 -7.75 -1.62
C ASN A 207 6.91 -8.37 -0.21
N PRO A 208 5.73 -8.24 0.42
CA PRO A 208 5.53 -8.72 1.79
C PRO A 208 5.80 -10.20 1.99
N TRP A 209 5.53 -11.05 1.01
CA TRP A 209 5.80 -12.49 1.14
C TRP A 209 7.29 -12.82 1.12
N PHE A 210 8.11 -12.04 0.44
CA PHE A 210 9.56 -12.16 0.52
C PHE A 210 10.07 -11.68 1.88
N VAL A 211 9.61 -10.52 2.34
CA VAL A 211 10.03 -9.91 3.61
C VAL A 211 9.66 -10.78 4.81
N PHE A 212 8.47 -11.39 4.80
CA PHE A 212 7.94 -12.19 5.91
C PHE A 212 8.01 -13.70 5.65
N ASN A 213 8.87 -14.17 4.73
CA ASN A 213 9.02 -15.58 4.38
C ASN A 213 9.44 -16.48 5.55
N TYR A 214 10.06 -15.90 6.57
CA TYR A 214 10.46 -16.60 7.80
C TYR A 214 9.30 -16.87 8.75
N ILE A 215 8.10 -16.31 8.47
CA ILE A 215 6.88 -16.49 9.27
C ILE A 215 5.82 -17.26 8.48
N TYR A 216 5.66 -16.90 7.20
CA TYR A 216 4.59 -17.41 6.36
C TYR A 216 5.09 -17.74 4.95
N GLN A 217 4.69 -18.92 4.47
CA GLN A 217 4.92 -19.34 3.09
C GLN A 217 3.57 -19.61 2.42
N ARG A 218 3.43 -19.09 1.20
CA ARG A 218 2.23 -19.29 0.39
C ARG A 218 2.05 -20.77 0.02
N ASN A 219 0.85 -21.28 0.15
CA ASN A 219 0.51 -22.61 -0.37
C ASN A 219 0.16 -22.50 -1.85
N MET A 220 1.06 -22.96 -2.73
CA MET A 220 0.92 -22.84 -4.18
C MET A 220 -0.13 -23.79 -4.79
N GLU A 221 -0.63 -24.77 -4.02
CA GLU A 221 -1.74 -25.65 -4.42
C GLU A 221 -3.11 -24.95 -4.28
N LYS A 222 -3.15 -23.88 -3.50
CA LYS A 222 -4.36 -23.09 -3.28
C LYS A 222 -4.58 -22.08 -4.40
N SER A 223 -5.84 -21.90 -4.79
CA SER A 223 -6.23 -20.94 -5.81
C SER A 223 -6.02 -19.49 -5.38
N PHE A 224 -6.12 -19.23 -4.06
CA PHE A 224 -5.91 -17.93 -3.43
C PHE A 224 -5.22 -18.06 -2.07
N ASN A 225 -4.30 -17.15 -1.79
CA ASN A 225 -3.62 -17.03 -0.50
C ASN A 225 -3.75 -15.60 0.02
N PHE A 226 -4.21 -15.45 1.25
CA PHE A 226 -4.23 -14.18 1.95
C PHE A 226 -3.32 -14.22 3.18
N MET A 227 -2.65 -13.10 3.44
CA MET A 227 -1.82 -12.86 4.61
C MET A 227 -2.06 -11.44 5.13
N ALA A 228 -2.35 -11.29 6.41
CA ALA A 228 -2.24 -10.02 7.10
C ALA A 228 -1.31 -10.13 8.31
N ILE A 229 -0.50 -9.10 8.54
CA ILE A 229 0.35 -8.98 9.72
C ILE A 229 -0.01 -7.69 10.43
N ILE A 230 -0.36 -7.82 11.72
CA ILE A 230 -0.79 -6.71 12.57
C ILE A 230 0.00 -6.80 13.87
N ASN A 231 0.83 -5.81 14.19
CA ASN A 231 1.56 -5.78 15.45
C ASN A 231 0.60 -5.71 16.64
N GLU A 232 1.07 -6.15 17.79
CA GLU A 232 0.25 -6.31 19.00
C GLU A 232 -0.35 -4.98 19.48
N ASP A 233 0.39 -3.88 19.41
CA ASP A 233 -0.10 -2.55 19.81
C ASP A 233 -1.28 -2.14 18.94
N LYS A 234 -1.16 -2.32 17.62
CA LYS A 234 -2.23 -2.03 16.66
C LYS A 234 -3.41 -2.97 16.83
N TRP A 235 -3.18 -4.26 17.01
CA TRP A 235 -4.22 -5.24 17.28
C TRP A 235 -5.05 -4.87 18.52
N ASN A 236 -4.38 -4.51 19.61
CA ASN A 236 -5.02 -4.15 20.87
C ASN A 236 -5.77 -2.81 20.81
N SER A 237 -5.47 -1.96 19.83
CA SER A 237 -6.19 -0.69 19.62
C SER A 237 -7.56 -0.87 18.98
N PHE A 238 -7.85 -2.03 18.40
CA PHE A 238 -9.12 -2.31 17.75
C PHE A 238 -10.17 -2.83 18.73
N ASN A 239 -11.40 -2.35 18.57
CA ASN A 239 -12.55 -2.77 19.38
C ASN A 239 -13.43 -3.84 18.73
N ASN A 240 -13.01 -4.39 17.58
CA ASN A 240 -13.78 -5.35 16.79
C ASN A 240 -13.02 -6.65 16.49
N THR A 241 -11.90 -6.90 17.17
CA THR A 241 -11.11 -8.13 17.03
C THR A 241 -11.91 -9.39 17.41
N ASP A 242 -12.80 -9.28 18.40
CA ASP A 242 -13.68 -10.40 18.82
C ASP A 242 -14.58 -10.89 17.68
N LYS A 243 -15.01 -9.98 16.77
CA LYS A 243 -15.82 -10.36 15.61
C LYS A 243 -15.03 -11.22 14.63
N LEU A 244 -13.75 -10.95 14.45
CA LEU A 244 -12.86 -11.76 13.61
C LEU A 244 -12.57 -13.12 14.27
N LEU A 245 -12.30 -13.11 15.59
CA LEU A 245 -12.06 -14.34 16.36
C LEU A 245 -13.29 -15.27 16.42
N ALA A 246 -14.49 -14.72 16.29
CA ALA A 246 -15.74 -15.48 16.27
C ALA A 246 -16.02 -16.17 14.93
N ILE A 247 -15.27 -15.90 13.87
CA ILE A 247 -15.47 -16.54 12.55
C ILE A 247 -15.03 -18.00 12.63
N GLN A 248 -15.99 -18.91 12.44
CA GLN A 248 -15.75 -20.35 12.36
C GLN A 248 -15.61 -20.78 10.88
N ASP A 249 -14.48 -20.46 10.27
CA ASP A 249 -14.14 -20.91 8.92
C ASP A 249 -12.76 -21.59 8.96
N SER A 250 -12.71 -22.86 8.59
CA SER A 250 -11.47 -23.65 8.54
C SER A 250 -10.41 -23.10 7.58
N LYS A 251 -10.79 -22.17 6.70
CA LYS A 251 -9.89 -21.48 5.77
C LYS A 251 -9.19 -20.27 6.38
N LEU A 252 -9.73 -19.75 7.50
CA LEU A 252 -9.18 -18.62 8.25
C LEU A 252 -8.38 -19.14 9.44
N ALA A 253 -7.14 -18.69 9.57
CA ALA A 253 -6.31 -18.98 10.74
C ALA A 253 -5.70 -17.71 11.30
N ILE A 254 -5.62 -17.62 12.63
CA ILE A 254 -5.00 -16.51 13.36
C ILE A 254 -3.99 -17.10 14.33
N SER A 255 -2.76 -16.60 14.29
CA SER A 255 -1.68 -17.07 15.15
C SER A 255 -0.83 -15.93 15.70
N ASP A 256 -0.29 -16.15 16.90
CA ASP A 256 0.69 -15.25 17.50
C ASP A 256 2.05 -15.52 16.89
N ILE A 257 2.72 -14.43 16.47
CA ILE A 257 4.03 -14.48 15.83
C ILE A 257 4.94 -13.40 16.39
N LYS A 258 6.23 -13.50 16.03
CA LYS A 258 7.20 -12.42 16.26
C LYS A 258 7.77 -11.95 14.93
N ILE A 259 7.71 -10.64 14.68
CA ILE A 259 8.24 -10.00 13.48
C ILE A 259 9.49 -9.20 13.79
N LYS A 260 10.38 -9.06 12.82
CA LYS A 260 11.56 -8.21 12.93
C LYS A 260 11.13 -6.74 12.86
N ASN A 261 11.70 -5.91 13.74
CA ASN A 261 11.51 -4.46 13.65
C ASN A 261 12.31 -3.91 12.45
N PRO A 262 11.69 -3.19 11.51
CA PRO A 262 12.38 -2.66 10.32
C PRO A 262 13.57 -1.73 10.63
N ASN A 263 13.53 -0.99 11.75
CA ASN A 263 14.60 -0.10 12.17
C ASN A 263 15.71 -0.80 12.98
N ASN A 264 15.41 -1.96 13.55
CA ASN A 264 16.36 -2.77 14.30
C ASN A 264 15.97 -4.25 14.23
N PRO A 265 16.42 -4.97 13.22
CA PRO A 265 16.02 -6.38 12.99
C PRO A 265 16.41 -7.36 14.11
N ALA A 266 17.33 -6.95 15.01
CA ALA A 266 17.66 -7.73 16.21
C ALA A 266 16.56 -7.66 17.29
N ARG A 267 15.68 -6.65 17.23
CA ARG A 267 14.52 -6.54 18.09
C ARG A 267 13.29 -7.17 17.40
N LEU A 268 12.64 -8.06 18.12
CA LEU A 268 11.40 -8.67 17.67
C LEU A 268 10.22 -7.94 18.30
N ARG A 269 9.11 -7.86 17.54
CA ARG A 269 7.80 -7.36 17.98
C ARG A 269 6.80 -8.49 17.96
N ASN A 270 5.93 -8.55 18.94
CA ASN A 270 4.76 -9.44 18.88
C ASN A 270 3.78 -8.92 17.83
N ALA A 271 3.16 -9.86 17.11
CA ALA A 271 2.16 -9.55 16.10
C ALA A 271 1.17 -10.72 15.94
N LYS A 272 0.07 -10.46 15.26
CA LYS A 272 -0.87 -11.48 14.78
C LYS A 272 -0.62 -11.70 13.30
N LEU A 273 -0.52 -12.98 12.92
CA LEU A 273 -0.61 -13.42 11.54
C LEU A 273 -2.01 -13.93 11.29
N ILE A 274 -2.69 -13.35 10.32
CA ILE A 274 -3.99 -13.81 9.85
C ILE A 274 -3.80 -14.36 8.44
N THR A 275 -4.24 -15.59 8.20
CA THR A 275 -4.16 -16.23 6.88
C THR A 275 -5.52 -16.74 6.45
N TYR A 276 -5.77 -16.72 5.14
CA TYR A 276 -6.97 -17.29 4.55
C TYR A 276 -6.61 -17.95 3.20
N HIS A 277 -7.16 -19.14 2.95
CA HIS A 277 -6.84 -19.92 1.76
C HIS A 277 -8.10 -20.47 1.07
N LEU A 278 -8.10 -20.43 -0.28
CA LEU A 278 -9.10 -21.10 -1.11
C LEU A 278 -8.49 -22.20 -1.95
#